data_fd245be22cb171c43e8f887579efee17
#
_entry.id   fd245be22cb171c43e8f887579efee17
#
_cell.length_a   1.000
_cell.length_b   1.000
_cell.length_c   1.000
_cell.angle_alpha   90.00
_cell.angle_beta   90.00
_cell.angle_gamma   90.00
#
_symmetry.space_group_name_H-M   'P 1'
#
loop_
_entity.id
_entity.type
_entity.pdbx_description
1 polymer ?
#
loop_
_entity_poly.entity_id
_entity_poly.type
_entity_poly.pdbx_seq_one_letter_code
_entity_poly.pdbx_strand_id
1 'polypeptide(L)'
;MSEMRLYDTDGRRLYLNAEERAAFLAAAATAPPKTRLFAETLHYTGCRLSEALALTPERVDLAEGRIILNSLKKRREDVYRSVPVPKDYITRLELTFGLRQAQKRPRKKAERLWTWSRVRGWQIVKEIMIAADIPDGPHRSPKGLRHAYGVNAIGKGVPLNILQKWLGHAQLTTTAIYANAAGKEETELASRMWDQ
;
A
#
# COMPACT_ATOMS: atom_id res chain seq x y z
N MET A 1 -12.72 -10.62 16.38
CA MET A 1 -11.93 -10.06 15.24
C MET A 1 -12.57 -8.74 14.86
N SER A 2 -11.82 -7.63 14.88
CA SER A 2 -12.38 -6.33 14.47
C SER A 2 -12.80 -6.43 13.01
N GLU A 3 -14.07 -6.22 12.76
CA GLU A 3 -14.65 -6.16 11.42
C GLU A 3 -13.98 -5.04 10.63
N MET A 4 -13.53 -5.30 9.42
CA MET A 4 -12.98 -4.25 8.56
C MET A 4 -14.13 -3.34 8.11
N ARG A 5 -13.95 -2.02 8.27
CA ARG A 5 -14.94 -0.99 7.94
C ARG A 5 -14.26 0.15 7.20
N LEU A 6 -15.00 0.88 6.39
CA LEU A 6 -14.55 2.14 5.75
C LEU A 6 -14.96 3.38 6.53
N TYR A 7 -15.91 3.24 7.44
CA TYR A 7 -16.37 4.30 8.34
C TYR A 7 -16.34 3.78 9.78
N ASP A 8 -16.06 4.65 10.74
CA ASP A 8 -16.18 4.33 12.16
C ASP A 8 -17.65 4.39 12.64
N THR A 9 -17.86 4.22 13.93
CA THR A 9 -19.20 4.28 14.55
C THR A 9 -19.84 5.66 14.48
N ASP A 10 -19.02 6.70 14.34
CA ASP A 10 -19.45 8.09 14.25
C ASP A 10 -19.61 8.55 12.78
N GLY A 11 -19.51 7.62 11.82
CA GLY A 11 -19.62 7.90 10.39
C GLY A 11 -18.37 8.56 9.79
N ARG A 12 -17.26 8.66 10.55
CA ARG A 12 -16.02 9.26 10.05
C ARG A 12 -15.28 8.29 9.15
N ARG A 13 -14.77 8.78 8.04
CA ARG A 13 -14.02 8.02 7.04
C ARG A 13 -12.71 7.44 7.62
N LEU A 14 -12.41 6.18 7.29
CA LEU A 14 -11.22 5.45 7.72
C LEU A 14 -10.17 5.29 6.60
N TYR A 15 -10.29 6.00 5.49
CA TYR A 15 -9.39 5.94 4.33
C TYR A 15 -9.05 7.34 3.83
N LEU A 16 -7.91 7.50 3.16
CA LEU A 16 -7.55 8.73 2.47
C LEU A 16 -8.36 8.83 1.16
N ASN A 17 -8.93 10.01 0.87
CA ASN A 17 -9.56 10.28 -0.41
C ASN A 17 -8.51 10.47 -1.52
N ALA A 18 -8.95 10.74 -2.76
CA ALA A 18 -8.06 10.89 -3.91
C ALA A 18 -7.08 12.05 -3.74
N GLU A 19 -7.55 13.20 -3.25
CA GLU A 19 -6.75 14.42 -3.03
C GLU A 19 -5.70 14.19 -1.94
N GLU A 20 -6.08 13.61 -0.81
CA GLU A 20 -5.15 13.27 0.29
C GLU A 20 -4.10 12.24 -0.13
N ARG A 21 -4.47 11.28 -1.01
CA ARG A 21 -3.50 10.32 -1.58
C ARG A 21 -2.48 10.99 -2.48
N ALA A 22 -2.93 11.93 -3.30
CA ALA A 22 -2.04 12.72 -4.16
C ALA A 22 -1.11 13.60 -3.31
N ALA A 23 -1.64 14.30 -2.30
CA ALA A 23 -0.88 15.11 -1.36
C ALA A 23 0.16 14.27 -0.58
N PHE A 24 -0.23 13.05 -0.13
CA PHE A 24 0.69 12.11 0.51
C PHE A 24 1.88 11.75 -0.37
N LEU A 25 1.66 11.46 -1.67
CA LEU A 25 2.74 11.16 -2.60
C LEU A 25 3.62 12.39 -2.86
N ALA A 26 3.03 13.56 -3.01
CA ALA A 26 3.76 14.81 -3.20
C ALA A 26 4.67 15.11 -2.00
N ALA A 27 4.16 14.99 -0.78
CA ALA A 27 4.95 15.15 0.44
C ALA A 27 6.03 14.06 0.58
N ALA A 28 5.71 12.80 0.24
CA ALA A 28 6.70 11.73 0.24
C ALA A 28 7.85 12.00 -0.74
N ALA A 29 7.58 12.65 -1.87
CA ALA A 29 8.58 12.94 -2.89
C ALA A 29 9.68 13.93 -2.40
N THR A 30 9.38 14.75 -1.41
CA THR A 30 10.35 15.70 -0.79
C THR A 30 11.16 15.06 0.35
N ALA A 31 10.77 13.86 0.81
CA ALA A 31 11.46 13.17 1.90
C ALA A 31 12.78 12.52 1.43
N PRO A 32 13.69 12.18 2.36
CA PRO A 32 14.91 11.42 2.04
C PRO A 32 14.60 10.15 1.26
N PRO A 33 15.47 9.70 0.33
CA PRO A 33 15.15 8.63 -0.62
C PRO A 33 14.60 7.34 0.02
N LYS A 34 15.19 6.85 1.11
CA LYS A 34 14.70 5.64 1.80
C LYS A 34 13.32 5.85 2.43
N THR A 35 13.06 7.03 2.98
CA THR A 35 11.76 7.42 3.58
C THR A 35 10.68 7.52 2.51
N ARG A 36 10.98 8.21 1.41
CA ARG A 36 10.12 8.28 0.23
C ARG A 36 9.74 6.90 -0.27
N LEU A 37 10.71 6.04 -0.53
CA LEU A 37 10.47 4.70 -1.06
C LEU A 37 9.65 3.81 -0.13
N PHE A 38 9.81 3.98 1.19
CA PHE A 38 8.96 3.30 2.17
C PHE A 38 7.49 3.73 2.07
N ALA A 39 7.24 5.03 2.00
CA ALA A 39 5.91 5.58 1.82
C ALA A 39 5.29 5.15 0.49
N GLU A 40 6.06 5.21 -0.60
CA GLU A 40 5.66 4.75 -1.93
C GLU A 40 5.35 3.24 -1.94
N THR A 41 6.11 2.39 -1.20
CA THR A 41 5.81 0.96 -1.06
C THR A 41 4.42 0.74 -0.50
N LEU A 42 4.09 1.43 0.59
CA LEU A 42 2.77 1.32 1.23
C LEU A 42 1.66 1.81 0.29
N HIS A 43 1.91 2.93 -0.41
CA HIS A 43 0.96 3.54 -1.33
C HIS A 43 0.67 2.65 -2.56
N TYR A 44 1.73 2.14 -3.23
CA TYR A 44 1.56 1.39 -4.48
C TYR A 44 1.14 -0.07 -4.28
N THR A 45 1.36 -0.63 -3.10
CA THR A 45 1.02 -2.05 -2.85
C THR A 45 -0.16 -2.24 -1.92
N GLY A 46 -0.57 -1.22 -1.16
CA GLY A 46 -1.57 -1.35 -0.10
C GLY A 46 -1.17 -2.35 0.99
N CYS A 47 0.12 -2.72 1.11
CA CYS A 47 0.56 -3.71 2.07
C CYS A 47 0.44 -3.22 3.52
N ARG A 48 0.55 -4.14 4.47
CA ARG A 48 0.63 -3.79 5.89
C ARG A 48 2.00 -3.21 6.22
N LEU A 49 2.06 -2.33 7.22
CA LEU A 49 3.30 -1.71 7.68
C LEU A 49 4.40 -2.75 7.97
N SER A 50 4.06 -3.85 8.65
CA SER A 50 5.01 -4.93 8.94
C SER A 50 5.48 -5.69 7.71
N GLU A 51 4.64 -5.82 6.68
CA GLU A 51 5.00 -6.45 5.41
C GLU A 51 5.99 -5.57 4.63
N ALA A 52 5.78 -4.25 4.60
CA ALA A 52 6.74 -3.31 4.01
C ALA A 52 8.09 -3.36 4.73
N LEU A 53 8.11 -3.33 6.07
CA LEU A 53 9.34 -3.42 6.87
C LEU A 53 10.08 -4.76 6.73
N ALA A 54 9.38 -5.82 6.31
CA ALA A 54 9.98 -7.14 6.07
C ALA A 54 10.49 -7.32 4.63
N LEU A 55 10.35 -6.30 3.76
CA LEU A 55 10.75 -6.39 2.36
C LEU A 55 12.28 -6.51 2.23
N THR A 56 12.71 -7.45 1.39
CA THR A 56 14.12 -7.74 1.10
C THR A 56 14.40 -7.61 -0.40
N PRO A 57 15.66 -7.45 -0.83
CA PRO A 57 16.02 -7.41 -2.25
C PRO A 57 15.46 -8.56 -3.08
N GLU A 58 15.51 -9.80 -2.57
CA GLU A 58 15.00 -10.99 -3.30
C GLU A 58 13.48 -10.97 -3.53
N ARG A 59 12.75 -10.10 -2.83
CA ARG A 59 11.31 -9.92 -2.95
C ARG A 59 10.92 -8.80 -3.92
N VAL A 60 11.88 -8.21 -4.62
CA VAL A 60 11.65 -7.22 -5.67
C VAL A 60 11.95 -7.86 -7.01
N ASP A 61 10.92 -8.08 -7.82
CA ASP A 61 11.06 -8.54 -9.20
C ASP A 61 11.33 -7.33 -10.10
N LEU A 62 12.59 -7.18 -10.47
CA LEU A 62 13.06 -6.05 -11.30
C LEU A 62 12.65 -6.21 -12.77
N ALA A 63 12.42 -7.44 -13.25
CA ALA A 63 12.05 -7.70 -14.63
C ALA A 63 10.56 -7.41 -14.86
N GLU A 64 9.71 -7.98 -14.01
CA GLU A 64 8.26 -7.86 -14.11
C GLU A 64 7.70 -6.60 -13.43
N GLY A 65 8.53 -5.83 -12.71
CA GLY A 65 8.07 -4.64 -11.99
C GLY A 65 7.09 -4.98 -10.86
N ARG A 66 7.43 -5.93 -10.00
CA ARG A 66 6.53 -6.45 -8.97
C ARG A 66 7.18 -6.50 -7.61
N ILE A 67 6.37 -6.32 -6.57
CA ILE A 67 6.77 -6.52 -5.18
C ILE A 67 6.14 -7.82 -4.66
N ILE A 68 6.96 -8.72 -4.13
CA ILE A 68 6.54 -9.99 -3.53
C ILE A 68 6.43 -9.79 -2.02
N LEU A 69 5.22 -9.88 -1.50
CA LEU A 69 4.93 -9.64 -0.09
C LEU A 69 4.63 -10.96 0.63
N ASN A 70 5.23 -11.15 1.80
CA ASN A 70 4.89 -12.28 2.66
C ASN A 70 3.69 -11.92 3.54
N SER A 71 2.65 -12.75 3.52
CA SER A 71 1.46 -12.59 4.36
C SER A 71 1.75 -13.07 5.79
N LEU A 72 2.21 -12.15 6.66
CA LEU A 72 2.61 -12.43 8.05
C LEU A 72 1.42 -12.84 8.96
N LYS A 73 0.45 -13.64 8.51
CA LYS A 73 -0.60 -14.19 9.36
C LYS A 73 -0.10 -15.43 10.10
N LYS A 74 -0.19 -15.42 11.42
CA LYS A 74 0.33 -16.35 12.43
C LYS A 74 0.07 -17.86 12.26
N ARG A 75 -0.62 -18.33 11.20
CA ARG A 75 -1.01 -19.75 11.06
C ARG A 75 -0.69 -20.38 9.71
N ARG A 76 -0.09 -19.64 8.77
CA ARG A 76 0.37 -20.20 7.47
C ARG A 76 1.72 -19.56 7.17
N GLU A 77 2.77 -20.35 7.30
CA GLU A 77 4.08 -20.03 6.79
C GLU A 77 4.03 -20.00 5.26
N ASP A 78 4.76 -19.07 4.65
CA ASP A 78 5.01 -19.00 3.20
C ASP A 78 3.82 -18.70 2.27
N VAL A 79 2.88 -17.88 2.69
CA VAL A 79 1.87 -17.34 1.75
C VAL A 79 2.38 -16.02 1.15
N TYR A 80 2.89 -16.11 -0.07
CA TYR A 80 3.36 -14.95 -0.83
C TYR A 80 2.29 -14.44 -1.79
N ARG A 81 2.31 -13.13 -2.03
CA ARG A 81 1.54 -12.49 -3.08
C ARG A 81 2.40 -11.50 -3.85
N SER A 82 2.16 -11.39 -5.13
CA SER A 82 2.88 -10.49 -6.03
C SER A 82 1.96 -9.33 -6.43
N VAL A 83 2.44 -8.10 -6.23
CA VAL A 83 1.69 -6.87 -6.54
C VAL A 83 2.47 -6.10 -7.60
N PRO A 84 1.86 -5.77 -8.75
CA PRO A 84 2.50 -4.93 -9.76
C PRO A 84 2.62 -3.49 -9.23
N VAL A 85 3.71 -2.82 -9.59
CA VAL A 85 3.99 -1.44 -9.18
C VAL A 85 4.56 -0.65 -10.36
N PRO A 86 4.55 0.71 -10.31
CA PRO A 86 5.10 1.53 -11.37
C PRO A 86 6.58 1.24 -11.65
N LYS A 87 6.99 1.24 -12.93
CA LYS A 87 8.38 0.97 -13.33
C LYS A 87 9.38 1.97 -12.77
N ASP A 88 9.01 3.24 -12.72
CA ASP A 88 9.83 4.31 -12.16
C ASP A 88 10.08 4.14 -10.66
N TYR A 89 9.10 3.61 -9.90
CA TYR A 89 9.29 3.25 -8.50
C TYR A 89 10.31 2.10 -8.35
N ILE A 90 10.23 1.06 -9.18
CA ILE A 90 11.23 -0.03 -9.20
C ILE A 90 12.63 0.51 -9.52
N THR A 91 12.74 1.43 -10.48
CA THR A 91 14.02 2.05 -10.83
C THR A 91 14.61 2.82 -9.64
N ARG A 92 13.78 3.59 -8.92
CA ARG A 92 14.23 4.30 -7.71
C ARG A 92 14.64 3.34 -6.59
N LEU A 93 13.92 2.22 -6.40
CA LEU A 93 14.32 1.17 -5.45
C LEU A 93 15.68 0.59 -5.82
N GLU A 94 15.87 0.23 -7.10
CA GLU A 94 17.15 -0.30 -7.59
C GLU A 94 18.29 0.68 -7.29
N LEU A 95 18.16 1.94 -7.70
CA LEU A 95 19.19 2.96 -7.53
C LEU A 95 19.52 3.21 -6.05
N THR A 96 18.51 3.20 -5.17
CA THR A 96 18.71 3.53 -3.75
C THR A 96 19.33 2.37 -2.95
N PHE A 97 18.97 1.13 -3.28
CA PHE A 97 19.37 -0.06 -2.52
C PHE A 97 20.36 -0.97 -3.25
N GLY A 98 20.69 -0.69 -4.52
CA GLY A 98 21.60 -1.52 -5.33
C GLY A 98 21.08 -2.95 -5.49
N LEU A 99 19.76 -3.11 -5.78
CA LEU A 99 19.06 -4.39 -5.69
C LEU A 99 19.68 -5.46 -6.60
N ARG A 100 20.09 -5.11 -7.83
CA ARG A 100 20.76 -6.05 -8.77
C ARG A 100 21.99 -6.69 -8.17
N GLN A 101 22.79 -5.88 -7.47
CA GLN A 101 24.01 -6.37 -6.81
C GLN A 101 23.69 -7.13 -5.53
N ALA A 102 22.70 -6.64 -4.76
CA ALA A 102 22.27 -7.30 -3.53
C ALA A 102 21.67 -8.68 -3.81
N GLN A 103 20.87 -8.84 -4.87
CA GLN A 103 20.26 -10.11 -5.29
C GLN A 103 21.30 -11.20 -5.66
N LYS A 104 22.48 -10.82 -6.15
CA LYS A 104 23.56 -11.73 -6.47
C LYS A 104 24.31 -12.25 -5.23
N ARG A 105 24.10 -11.66 -4.07
CA ARG A 105 24.84 -11.98 -2.83
C ARG A 105 23.91 -12.69 -1.82
N PRO A 106 24.17 -13.97 -1.45
CA PRO A 106 23.28 -14.76 -0.59
C PRO A 106 22.84 -14.06 0.72
N ARG A 107 23.76 -13.36 1.40
CA ARG A 107 23.42 -12.61 2.61
C ARG A 107 22.61 -11.36 2.30
N LYS A 108 23.06 -10.54 1.35
CA LYS A 108 22.46 -9.25 1.01
C LYS A 108 21.04 -9.38 0.47
N LYS A 109 20.75 -10.41 -0.30
CA LYS A 109 19.39 -10.60 -0.86
C LYS A 109 18.31 -10.82 0.19
N ALA A 110 18.68 -11.32 1.37
CA ALA A 110 17.78 -11.60 2.50
C ALA A 110 17.76 -10.48 3.56
N GLU A 111 18.63 -9.47 3.47
CA GLU A 111 18.63 -8.33 4.38
C GLU A 111 17.43 -7.41 4.10
N ARG A 112 16.79 -6.90 5.16
CA ARG A 112 15.67 -5.96 5.00
C ARG A 112 16.14 -4.65 4.35
N LEU A 113 15.32 -4.10 3.45
CA LEU A 113 15.57 -2.79 2.85
C LEU A 113 15.55 -1.68 3.91
N TRP A 114 14.66 -1.81 4.89
CA TRP A 114 14.53 -0.88 6.02
C TRP A 114 14.77 -1.61 7.33
N THR A 115 15.71 -1.11 8.12
CA THR A 115 16.06 -1.66 9.45
C THR A 115 15.26 -1.00 10.58
N TRP A 116 14.22 -0.24 10.25
CA TRP A 116 13.41 0.51 11.20
C TRP A 116 12.53 -0.42 12.03
N SER A 117 12.27 0.01 13.27
CA SER A 117 11.25 -0.60 14.11
C SER A 117 9.84 -0.30 13.54
N ARG A 118 8.85 -1.09 13.96
CA ARG A 118 7.46 -0.84 13.58
C ARG A 118 6.96 0.55 14.04
N VAL A 119 7.41 0.99 15.22
CA VAL A 119 7.08 2.32 15.75
C VAL A 119 7.65 3.40 14.85
N ARG A 120 8.94 3.30 14.46
CA ARG A 120 9.55 4.28 13.57
C ARG A 120 8.89 4.30 12.19
N GLY A 121 8.58 3.14 11.61
CA GLY A 121 7.84 3.06 10.34
C GLY A 121 6.46 3.73 10.42
N TRP A 122 5.76 3.57 11.55
CA TRP A 122 4.48 4.23 11.78
C TRP A 122 4.64 5.75 11.89
N GLN A 123 5.63 6.23 12.62
CA GLN A 123 5.96 7.65 12.77
C GLN A 123 6.27 8.30 11.42
N ILE A 124 7.10 7.66 10.58
CA ILE A 124 7.43 8.13 9.22
C ILE A 124 6.16 8.37 8.40
N VAL A 125 5.22 7.43 8.41
CA VAL A 125 3.96 7.59 7.67
C VAL A 125 3.15 8.77 8.23
N LYS A 126 3.09 8.93 9.55
CA LYS A 126 2.40 10.07 10.19
C LYS A 126 3.07 11.40 9.87
N GLU A 127 4.39 11.47 9.91
CA GLU A 127 5.17 12.65 9.57
C GLU A 127 4.88 13.11 8.13
N ILE A 128 4.85 12.17 7.17
CA ILE A 128 4.50 12.48 5.77
C ILE A 128 3.05 12.93 5.64
N MET A 129 2.11 12.29 6.35
CA MET A 129 0.70 12.68 6.32
C MET A 129 0.47 14.09 6.91
N ILE A 130 1.24 14.47 7.93
CA ILE A 130 1.22 15.82 8.50
C ILE A 130 1.81 16.81 7.49
N ALA A 131 2.95 16.51 6.89
CA ALA A 131 3.57 17.35 5.85
C ALA A 131 2.71 17.49 4.58
N ALA A 132 1.76 16.57 4.36
CA ALA A 132 0.77 16.61 3.30
C ALA A 132 -0.51 17.37 3.70
N ASP A 133 -0.55 18.04 4.84
CA ASP A 133 -1.72 18.73 5.40
C ASP A 133 -2.98 17.85 5.47
N ILE A 134 -2.81 16.52 5.61
CA ILE A 134 -3.95 15.62 5.77
C ILE A 134 -4.58 15.87 7.15
N PRO A 135 -5.91 16.20 7.20
CA PRO A 135 -6.60 16.53 8.44
C PRO A 135 -6.46 15.42 9.49
N ASP A 136 -6.46 15.80 10.77
CA ASP A 136 -6.45 14.81 11.83
C ASP A 136 -7.73 13.98 11.85
N GLY A 137 -7.56 12.71 12.15
CA GLY A 137 -8.68 11.80 12.17
C GLY A 137 -8.26 10.32 12.10
N PRO A 138 -9.25 9.42 12.19
CA PRO A 138 -8.99 7.97 12.22
C PRO A 138 -8.38 7.45 10.91
N HIS A 139 -8.58 8.16 9.80
CA HIS A 139 -8.02 7.84 8.48
C HIS A 139 -6.52 8.18 8.36
N ARG A 140 -6.00 9.17 9.15
CA ARG A 140 -4.59 9.59 9.11
C ARG A 140 -3.68 8.54 9.76
N SER A 141 -3.54 7.39 9.10
CA SER A 141 -2.80 6.22 9.59
C SER A 141 -2.34 5.30 8.45
N PRO A 142 -1.33 4.42 8.67
CA PRO A 142 -0.97 3.39 7.69
C PRO A 142 -2.14 2.49 7.29
N LYS A 143 -3.08 2.24 8.20
CA LYS A 143 -4.32 1.50 7.90
C LYS A 143 -5.20 2.28 6.93
N GLY A 144 -5.37 3.59 7.16
CA GLY A 144 -6.11 4.48 6.28
C GLY A 144 -5.52 4.56 4.87
N LEU A 145 -4.18 4.58 4.75
CA LEU A 145 -3.51 4.52 3.45
C LEU A 145 -3.78 3.20 2.71
N ARG A 146 -3.78 2.07 3.43
CA ARG A 146 -4.15 0.76 2.85
C ARG A 146 -5.62 0.70 2.44
N HIS A 147 -6.54 1.27 3.23
CA HIS A 147 -7.95 1.38 2.84
C HIS A 147 -8.10 2.24 1.59
N ALA A 148 -7.38 3.36 1.51
CA ALA A 148 -7.36 4.22 0.33
C ALA A 148 -6.87 3.49 -0.94
N TYR A 149 -5.88 2.59 -0.81
CA TYR A 149 -5.46 1.72 -1.92
C TYR A 149 -6.63 0.85 -2.41
N GLY A 150 -7.39 0.24 -1.50
CA GLY A 150 -8.56 -0.60 -1.83
C GLY A 150 -9.66 0.20 -2.52
N VAL A 151 -10.05 1.35 -1.96
CA VAL A 151 -11.07 2.25 -2.54
C VAL A 151 -10.65 2.71 -3.94
N ASN A 152 -9.40 3.18 -4.10
CA ASN A 152 -8.90 3.61 -5.40
C ASN A 152 -8.85 2.47 -6.44
N ALA A 153 -8.48 1.26 -6.03
CA ALA A 153 -8.44 0.11 -6.95
C ALA A 153 -9.83 -0.20 -7.50
N ILE A 154 -10.86 -0.21 -6.65
CA ILE A 154 -12.25 -0.40 -7.09
C ILE A 154 -12.69 0.77 -7.98
N GLY A 155 -12.45 2.01 -7.58
CA GLY A 155 -12.75 3.20 -8.40
C GLY A 155 -12.08 3.19 -9.78
N LYS A 156 -10.92 2.52 -9.91
CA LYS A 156 -10.23 2.30 -11.20
C LYS A 156 -10.66 1.02 -11.93
N GLY A 157 -11.69 0.32 -11.46
CA GLY A 157 -12.25 -0.87 -12.10
C GLY A 157 -11.43 -2.15 -11.90
N VAL A 158 -10.55 -2.21 -10.90
CA VAL A 158 -9.83 -3.46 -10.57
C VAL A 158 -10.83 -4.49 -10.04
N PRO A 159 -10.91 -5.69 -10.64
CA PRO A 159 -11.79 -6.75 -10.16
C PRO A 159 -11.52 -7.12 -8.69
N LEU A 160 -12.59 -7.38 -7.95
CA LEU A 160 -12.53 -7.59 -6.50
C LEU A 160 -11.63 -8.78 -6.09
N ASN A 161 -11.62 -9.85 -6.88
CA ASN A 161 -10.77 -11.03 -6.68
C ASN A 161 -9.27 -10.68 -6.88
N ILE A 162 -8.95 -9.81 -7.83
CA ILE A 162 -7.58 -9.33 -8.04
C ILE A 162 -7.15 -8.44 -6.86
N LEU A 163 -8.01 -7.52 -6.43
CA LEU A 163 -7.76 -6.69 -5.26
C LEU A 163 -7.58 -7.54 -3.98
N GLN A 164 -8.41 -8.57 -3.79
CA GLN A 164 -8.27 -9.53 -2.71
C GLN A 164 -6.87 -10.16 -2.69
N LYS A 165 -6.41 -10.65 -3.85
CA LYS A 165 -5.08 -11.23 -4.04
C LYS A 165 -3.99 -10.23 -3.66
N TRP A 166 -4.04 -8.97 -4.16
CA TRP A 166 -3.03 -7.96 -3.89
C TRP A 166 -2.98 -7.53 -2.42
N LEU A 167 -4.14 -7.42 -1.77
CA LEU A 167 -4.22 -7.10 -0.35
C LEU A 167 -3.87 -8.30 0.56
N GLY A 168 -3.95 -9.52 0.06
CA GLY A 168 -3.73 -10.74 0.85
C GLY A 168 -4.83 -10.94 1.89
N HIS A 169 -6.09 -10.73 1.50
CA HIS A 169 -7.25 -11.05 2.32
C HIS A 169 -7.62 -12.52 2.17
N ALA A 170 -7.78 -13.23 3.28
CA ALA A 170 -8.15 -14.65 3.26
C ALA A 170 -9.59 -14.87 2.76
N GLN A 171 -10.47 -13.90 2.99
CA GLN A 171 -11.88 -13.96 2.62
C GLN A 171 -12.23 -12.78 1.71
N LEU A 172 -13.05 -13.05 0.69
CA LEU A 172 -13.51 -12.02 -0.25
C LEU A 172 -14.38 -10.98 0.43
N THR A 173 -15.16 -11.37 1.43
CA THR A 173 -15.98 -10.48 2.27
C THR A 173 -15.17 -9.34 2.91
N THR A 174 -13.92 -9.63 3.29
CA THR A 174 -13.00 -8.58 3.80
C THR A 174 -12.63 -7.55 2.74
N THR A 175 -12.67 -7.90 1.46
CA THR A 175 -12.37 -7.00 0.35
C THR A 175 -13.63 -6.32 -0.16
N ALA A 176 -14.79 -6.96 -0.02
CA ALA A 176 -16.09 -6.44 -0.46
C ALA A 176 -16.46 -5.09 0.17
N ILE A 177 -15.90 -4.76 1.34
CA ILE A 177 -16.10 -3.44 1.96
C ILE A 177 -15.70 -2.27 1.04
N TYR A 178 -14.71 -2.48 0.15
CA TYR A 178 -14.28 -1.43 -0.78
C TYR A 178 -15.27 -1.21 -1.92
N ALA A 179 -16.09 -2.20 -2.25
CA ALA A 179 -17.18 -2.05 -3.20
C ALA A 179 -18.34 -1.20 -2.63
N ASN A 180 -18.41 -1.06 -1.31
CA ASN A 180 -19.41 -0.22 -0.63
C ASN A 180 -18.88 1.20 -0.34
N ALA A 181 -17.78 1.62 -0.97
CA ALA A 181 -17.30 2.99 -0.89
C ALA A 181 -18.28 3.88 -1.67
N ALA A 182 -19.25 4.48 -0.95
CA ALA A 182 -20.21 5.41 -1.51
C ALA A 182 -19.55 6.78 -1.81
N GLY A 183 -20.01 7.46 -2.87
CA GLY A 183 -19.59 8.83 -3.18
C GLY A 183 -19.21 9.03 -4.64
N LYS A 184 -18.25 9.94 -4.88
CA LYS A 184 -17.80 10.28 -6.26
C LYS A 184 -17.34 9.05 -7.03
N GLU A 185 -16.66 8.11 -6.37
CA GLU A 185 -16.16 6.87 -6.98
C GLU A 185 -17.30 5.98 -7.50
N GLU A 186 -18.43 5.91 -6.80
CA GLU A 186 -19.61 5.14 -7.24
C GLU A 186 -20.25 5.79 -8.46
N THR A 187 -20.38 7.10 -8.46
CA THR A 187 -20.92 7.86 -9.59
C THR A 187 -20.02 7.72 -10.84
N GLU A 188 -18.69 7.79 -10.67
CA GLU A 188 -17.72 7.59 -11.74
C GLU A 188 -17.77 6.16 -12.32
N LEU A 189 -18.02 5.16 -11.47
CA LEU A 189 -18.22 3.78 -11.95
C LEU A 189 -19.53 3.63 -12.70
N ALA A 190 -20.60 4.23 -12.20
CA ALA A 190 -21.92 4.18 -12.83
C ALA A 190 -21.90 4.88 -14.20
N SER A 191 -21.20 6.01 -14.35
CA SER A 191 -21.12 6.74 -15.64
C SER A 191 -20.58 5.87 -16.77
N ARG A 192 -19.65 4.96 -16.49
CA ARG A 192 -19.06 4.02 -17.47
C ARG A 192 -20.09 3.06 -18.08
N MET A 193 -21.25 2.85 -17.45
CA MET A 193 -22.33 2.02 -18.01
C MET A 193 -23.14 2.77 -19.05
N TRP A 194 -23.02 4.09 -19.09
CA TRP A 194 -23.80 4.98 -19.98
C TRP A 194 -22.96 5.62 -21.09
N ASP A 195 -21.63 5.67 -20.92
CA ASP A 195 -20.69 6.12 -21.93
C ASP A 195 -20.53 5.00 -22.97
N GLN A 196 -21.24 5.16 -24.15
CA GLN A 196 -21.09 4.33 -25.35
C GLN A 196 -20.20 5.04 -26.36
#